data_8a718f03a36ca291de70be9286857f5f
#
_entry.id   8a718f03a36ca291de70be9286857f5f
#
_cell.length_a   1.000
_cell.length_b   1.000
_cell.length_c   1.000
_cell.angle_alpha   90.00
_cell.angle_beta   90.00
_cell.angle_gamma   90.00
#
_symmetry.space_group_name_H-M   'P 1'
#
loop_
_entity.id
_entity.type
_entity.pdbx_description
1 polymer ?
#
loop_
_entity_poly.entity_id
_entity_poly.type
_entity_poly.pdbx_seq_one_letter_code
_entity_poly.pdbx_strand_id
1 'polypeptide(L)'
;LGSKDTTPGQIIAVYNNTDKPRFTIGIIDDVTNLSLDVKENPVTTPEGTTNCKFWGLGADGTVGANKNSIKIIGDHTDMYAQAYFDYDSKKSGGVTISHLRFGHTPIRSTYLISQANFVACHCTAYIYKYNMVQDLVPGGTFLFNTQWSVDELDEKLPGQVKRYIAENNINFYIIDGVK
;
A
#
# COMPACT_ATOMS: atom_id res chain seq x y z
N LEU A 1 0.11 -0.16 22.23
CA LEU A 1 0.21 0.06 20.79
C LEU A 1 1.67 0.04 20.38
N GLY A 2 2.03 -0.80 19.41
CA GLY A 2 3.27 -0.60 18.68
C GLY A 2 3.19 0.72 17.91
N SER A 3 4.32 1.28 17.49
CA SER A 3 4.37 2.51 16.67
C SER A 3 4.00 2.26 15.22
N LYS A 4 3.05 1.37 14.97
CA LYS A 4 2.55 1.00 13.65
C LYS A 4 1.09 1.38 13.51
N ASP A 5 0.63 1.38 12.27
CA ASP A 5 -0.76 1.59 11.92
C ASP A 5 -1.69 0.63 12.66
N THR A 6 -2.85 1.13 13.07
CA THR A 6 -3.88 0.30 13.73
C THR A 6 -4.91 -0.12 12.69
N THR A 7 -5.08 -1.42 12.52
CA THR A 7 -5.99 -2.00 11.52
C THR A 7 -7.39 -2.26 12.09
N PRO A 8 -8.42 -2.38 11.24
CA PRO A 8 -9.76 -2.75 11.67
C PRO A 8 -9.79 -4.06 12.47
N GLY A 9 -9.02 -5.07 12.04
CA GLY A 9 -8.93 -6.35 12.75
C GLY A 9 -8.37 -6.23 14.16
N GLN A 10 -7.39 -5.34 14.37
CA GLN A 10 -6.85 -5.07 15.72
C GLN A 10 -7.90 -4.43 16.62
N ILE A 11 -8.73 -3.54 16.09
CA ILE A 11 -9.84 -2.93 16.85
C ILE A 11 -10.90 -3.99 17.21
N ILE A 12 -11.25 -4.84 16.25
CA ILE A 12 -12.17 -5.97 16.49
C ILE A 12 -11.61 -6.88 17.59
N ALA A 13 -10.32 -7.20 17.56
CA ALA A 13 -9.69 -8.02 18.59
C ALA A 13 -9.77 -7.37 19.98
N VAL A 14 -9.66 -6.05 20.09
CA VAL A 14 -9.85 -5.32 21.36
C VAL A 14 -11.29 -5.47 21.88
N TYR A 15 -12.29 -5.26 21.03
CA TYR A 15 -13.69 -5.38 21.43
C TYR A 15 -14.10 -6.81 21.80
N ASN A 16 -13.49 -7.80 21.19
CA ASN A 16 -13.77 -9.21 21.45
C ASN A 16 -12.93 -9.80 22.60
N ASN A 17 -12.01 -9.01 23.18
CA ASN A 17 -11.16 -9.49 24.26
C ASN A 17 -11.93 -9.53 25.59
N THR A 18 -12.13 -10.74 26.12
CA THR A 18 -12.75 -11.00 27.42
C THR A 18 -11.77 -11.53 28.46
N ASP A 19 -10.60 -11.98 28.04
CA ASP A 19 -9.73 -12.84 28.85
C ASP A 19 -8.51 -12.10 29.40
N LYS A 20 -8.01 -11.08 28.69
CA LYS A 20 -6.82 -10.36 29.09
C LYS A 20 -7.17 -8.96 29.62
N PRO A 21 -7.13 -8.71 30.94
CA PRO A 21 -7.41 -7.37 31.51
C PRO A 21 -6.35 -6.34 31.13
N ARG A 22 -5.14 -6.79 30.79
CA ARG A 22 -4.04 -5.98 30.26
C ARG A 22 -3.52 -6.63 28.97
N PHE A 23 -3.46 -5.87 27.91
CA PHE A 23 -3.09 -6.37 26.58
C PHE A 23 -2.35 -5.31 25.75
N THR A 24 -1.74 -5.78 24.69
CA THR A 24 -1.16 -4.98 23.60
C THR A 24 -1.79 -5.36 22.27
N ILE A 25 -1.66 -4.53 21.25
CA ILE A 25 -2.03 -4.83 19.87
C ILE A 25 -0.90 -4.43 18.91
N GLY A 26 -0.74 -5.16 17.81
CA GLY A 26 0.21 -4.84 16.76
C GLY A 26 1.67 -5.17 17.08
N ILE A 27 1.94 -5.94 18.13
CA ILE A 27 3.27 -6.45 18.47
C ILE A 27 3.34 -7.90 18.00
N ILE A 28 4.22 -8.20 17.03
CA ILE A 28 4.30 -9.52 16.39
C ILE A 28 5.19 -10.46 17.20
N ASP A 29 6.35 -9.98 17.66
CA ASP A 29 7.34 -10.70 18.46
C ASP A 29 7.20 -10.34 19.94
N ASP A 30 6.00 -10.56 20.47
CA ASP A 30 5.63 -10.21 21.83
C ASP A 30 6.05 -11.32 22.82
N VAL A 31 7.23 -11.18 23.41
CA VAL A 31 7.74 -12.10 24.44
C VAL A 31 6.90 -12.12 25.73
N THR A 32 6.00 -11.15 25.91
CA THR A 32 5.12 -11.07 27.09
C THR A 32 3.80 -11.80 26.91
N ASN A 33 3.46 -12.26 25.71
CA ASN A 33 2.19 -12.86 25.33
C ASN A 33 0.96 -12.00 25.68
N LEU A 34 1.12 -10.69 25.73
CA LEU A 34 0.04 -9.74 25.99
C LEU A 34 -0.68 -9.32 24.72
N SER A 35 -0.05 -9.50 23.54
CA SER A 35 -0.64 -9.11 22.26
C SER A 35 -1.89 -9.93 21.96
N LEU A 36 -2.93 -9.25 21.49
CA LEU A 36 -4.16 -9.89 21.05
C LEU A 36 -3.97 -10.48 19.66
N ASP A 37 -4.50 -11.68 19.47
CA ASP A 37 -4.56 -12.33 18.16
C ASP A 37 -5.60 -11.66 17.27
N VAL A 38 -5.19 -11.28 16.06
CA VAL A 38 -6.08 -10.73 15.04
C VAL A 38 -6.59 -11.88 14.17
N LYS A 39 -7.85 -12.29 14.37
CA LYS A 39 -8.47 -13.41 13.65
C LYS A 39 -8.96 -13.01 12.25
N GLU A 40 -9.32 -11.75 12.08
CA GLU A 40 -9.84 -11.21 10.82
C GLU A 40 -9.37 -9.76 10.66
N ASN A 41 -9.22 -9.31 9.44
CA ASN A 41 -8.87 -7.92 9.14
C ASN A 41 -9.69 -7.43 7.94
N PRO A 42 -10.97 -7.10 8.16
CA PRO A 42 -11.87 -6.70 7.08
C PRO A 42 -11.43 -5.38 6.46
N VAL A 43 -11.65 -5.26 5.16
CA VAL A 43 -11.54 -4.00 4.45
C VAL A 43 -12.83 -3.22 4.69
N THR A 44 -12.72 -2.07 5.37
CA THR A 44 -13.88 -1.21 5.70
C THR A 44 -13.95 0.00 4.78
N THR A 45 -13.19 0.00 3.70
CA THR A 45 -13.27 1.03 2.65
C THR A 45 -14.60 0.87 1.91
N PRO A 46 -15.36 1.95 1.70
CA PRO A 46 -16.63 1.89 0.98
C PRO A 46 -16.49 1.28 -0.41
N GLU A 47 -17.50 0.55 -0.85
CA GLU A 47 -17.56 0.02 -2.21
C GLU A 47 -17.46 1.16 -3.24
N GLY A 48 -16.78 0.93 -4.36
CA GLY A 48 -16.51 1.93 -5.38
C GLY A 48 -15.37 2.91 -5.04
N THR A 49 -14.67 2.70 -3.92
CA THR A 49 -13.45 3.46 -3.61
C THR A 49 -12.27 2.87 -4.37
N THR A 50 -11.53 3.72 -5.05
CA THR A 50 -10.24 3.34 -5.67
C THR A 50 -9.12 3.53 -4.67
N ASN A 51 -8.35 2.47 -4.43
CA ASN A 51 -7.19 2.42 -3.54
C ASN A 51 -5.91 2.36 -4.36
N CYS A 52 -5.00 3.32 -4.16
CA CYS A 52 -3.74 3.40 -4.89
C CYS A 52 -2.55 3.45 -3.93
N LYS A 53 -1.47 2.71 -4.27
CA LYS A 53 -0.19 2.78 -3.56
C LYS A 53 0.92 3.17 -4.52
N PHE A 54 1.78 4.09 -4.07
CA PHE A 54 2.92 4.55 -4.86
C PHE A 54 4.19 4.38 -4.05
N TRP A 55 5.09 3.55 -4.55
CA TRP A 55 6.39 3.27 -3.94
C TRP A 55 7.46 4.14 -4.60
N GLY A 56 8.08 5.01 -3.81
CA GLY A 56 9.11 5.93 -4.28
C GLY A 56 10.30 6.02 -3.35
N LEU A 57 11.35 6.63 -3.84
CA LEU A 57 12.53 6.96 -3.07
C LEU A 57 12.32 8.32 -2.41
N GLY A 58 12.73 8.48 -1.16
CA GLY A 58 12.73 9.78 -0.50
C GLY A 58 13.49 10.82 -1.33
N ALA A 59 12.84 11.96 -1.63
CA ALA A 59 13.32 13.04 -2.47
C ALA A 59 13.27 12.82 -4.01
N ASP A 60 12.62 11.77 -4.51
CA ASP A 60 12.42 11.54 -5.96
C ASP A 60 11.21 12.30 -6.56
N GLY A 61 10.48 13.06 -5.74
CA GLY A 61 9.29 13.81 -6.17
C GLY A 61 7.97 13.03 -6.06
N THR A 62 7.99 11.73 -5.81
CA THR A 62 6.78 10.87 -5.71
C THR A 62 5.74 11.43 -4.75
N VAL A 63 6.15 11.84 -3.55
CA VAL A 63 5.23 12.39 -2.54
C VAL A 63 4.60 13.70 -3.01
N GLY A 64 5.41 14.59 -3.60
CA GLY A 64 4.93 15.86 -4.16
C GLY A 64 3.90 15.65 -5.28
N ALA A 65 4.19 14.75 -6.20
CA ALA A 65 3.29 14.37 -7.29
C ALA A 65 1.96 13.81 -6.74
N ASN A 66 2.01 12.92 -5.76
CA ASN A 66 0.81 12.32 -5.17
C ASN A 66 -0.01 13.31 -4.33
N LYS A 67 0.63 14.26 -3.65
CA LYS A 67 -0.07 15.39 -3.00
C LYS A 67 -0.83 16.23 -4.02
N ASN A 68 -0.21 16.50 -5.16
CA ASN A 68 -0.86 17.25 -6.23
C ASN A 68 -2.00 16.44 -6.86
N SER A 69 -1.81 15.15 -7.11
CA SER A 69 -2.84 14.29 -7.67
C SER A 69 -4.09 14.22 -6.80
N ILE A 70 -3.93 14.00 -5.48
CA ILE A 70 -5.09 13.95 -4.58
C ILE A 70 -5.79 15.30 -4.45
N LYS A 71 -5.04 16.40 -4.53
CA LYS A 71 -5.62 17.74 -4.57
C LYS A 71 -6.42 17.97 -5.85
N ILE A 72 -5.90 17.58 -7.00
CA ILE A 72 -6.63 17.68 -8.28
C ILE A 72 -7.94 16.89 -8.21
N ILE A 73 -7.92 15.67 -7.69
CA ILE A 73 -9.13 14.86 -7.52
C ILE A 73 -10.15 15.59 -6.63
N GLY A 74 -9.71 16.09 -5.48
CA GLY A 74 -10.60 16.80 -4.54
C GLY A 74 -11.12 18.13 -5.04
N ASP A 75 -10.33 18.89 -5.80
CA ASP A 75 -10.69 20.24 -6.28
C ASP A 75 -11.51 20.21 -7.59
N HIS A 76 -11.36 19.16 -8.42
CA HIS A 76 -11.91 19.12 -9.78
C HIS A 76 -12.92 17.99 -10.02
N THR A 77 -13.25 17.19 -8.99
CA THR A 77 -14.28 16.16 -9.06
C THR A 77 -15.19 16.24 -7.84
N ASP A 78 -16.30 15.54 -7.89
CA ASP A 78 -17.24 15.35 -6.77
C ASP A 78 -16.84 14.19 -5.84
N MET A 79 -15.63 13.65 -6.01
CA MET A 79 -15.13 12.54 -5.21
C MET A 79 -14.60 13.00 -3.87
N TYR A 80 -14.85 12.19 -2.84
CA TYR A 80 -14.09 12.25 -1.59
C TYR A 80 -12.68 11.71 -1.84
N ALA A 81 -11.69 12.34 -1.23
CA ALA A 81 -10.29 12.01 -1.43
C ALA A 81 -9.54 11.96 -0.08
N GLN A 82 -8.70 10.95 0.09
CA GLN A 82 -7.87 10.76 1.28
C GLN A 82 -6.46 10.38 0.86
N ALA A 83 -5.45 10.97 1.50
CA ALA A 83 -4.07 10.57 1.30
C ALA A 83 -3.34 10.41 2.63
N TYR A 84 -2.46 9.42 2.69
CA TYR A 84 -1.51 9.21 3.75
C TYR A 84 -0.13 8.92 3.15
N PHE A 85 0.91 9.47 3.76
CA PHE A 85 2.29 9.31 3.28
C PHE A 85 3.13 8.67 4.38
N ASP A 86 3.55 7.44 4.13
CA ASP A 86 4.42 6.69 5.01
C ASP A 86 5.88 6.92 4.62
N TYR A 87 6.72 7.26 5.60
CA TYR A 87 8.13 7.55 5.41
C TYR A 87 8.99 6.62 6.23
N ASP A 88 10.04 6.09 5.61
CA ASP A 88 11.12 5.47 6.39
C ASP A 88 11.76 6.52 7.31
N SER A 89 12.15 6.11 8.50
CA SER A 89 12.83 6.95 9.49
C SER A 89 14.19 7.49 9.02
N LYS A 90 14.76 6.93 7.97
CA LYS A 90 15.99 7.45 7.36
C LYS A 90 15.74 8.74 6.59
N LYS A 91 16.50 9.78 6.90
CA LYS A 91 16.32 11.13 6.31
C LYS A 91 16.59 11.23 4.81
N SER A 92 17.38 10.34 4.22
CA SER A 92 17.67 10.35 2.78
C SER A 92 17.82 8.94 2.25
N GLY A 93 17.28 8.69 1.05
CA GLY A 93 17.35 7.39 0.40
C GLY A 93 16.43 6.32 1.03
N GLY A 94 15.55 6.70 1.95
CA GLY A 94 14.54 5.82 2.50
C GLY A 94 13.36 5.61 1.55
N VAL A 95 12.63 4.52 1.72
CA VAL A 95 11.40 4.28 0.97
C VAL A 95 10.30 5.23 1.42
N THR A 96 9.51 5.70 0.47
CA THR A 96 8.25 6.40 0.75
C THR A 96 7.10 5.64 0.11
N ILE A 97 5.99 5.50 0.83
CA ILE A 97 4.79 4.86 0.32
C ILE A 97 3.64 5.85 0.45
N SER A 98 3.10 6.27 -0.68
CA SER A 98 1.90 7.11 -0.71
C SER A 98 0.67 6.23 -0.84
N HIS A 99 -0.30 6.43 0.05
CA HIS A 99 -1.59 5.74 0.06
C HIS A 99 -2.67 6.74 -0.30
N LEU A 100 -3.33 6.55 -1.44
CA LEU A 100 -4.40 7.42 -1.91
C LEU A 100 -5.69 6.62 -2.04
N ARG A 101 -6.78 7.20 -1.51
CA ARG A 101 -8.16 6.69 -1.69
C ARG A 101 -9.03 7.77 -2.26
N PHE A 102 -9.85 7.43 -3.23
CA PHE A 102 -10.85 8.36 -3.76
C PHE A 102 -12.09 7.61 -4.27
N GLY A 103 -13.25 8.25 -4.16
CA GLY A 103 -14.53 7.67 -4.56
C GLY A 103 -15.70 8.58 -4.22
N HIS A 104 -16.91 8.19 -4.63
CA HIS A 104 -18.13 9.00 -4.45
C HIS A 104 -18.78 8.86 -3.06
N THR A 105 -18.26 8.00 -2.20
CA THR A 105 -18.75 7.80 -0.84
C THR A 105 -17.73 8.34 0.18
N PRO A 106 -18.17 8.97 1.29
CA PRO A 106 -17.28 9.49 2.31
C PRO A 106 -16.29 8.43 2.83
N ILE A 107 -15.00 8.73 2.74
CA ILE A 107 -13.91 7.81 3.13
C ILE A 107 -13.54 8.07 4.58
N ARG A 108 -13.69 7.05 5.45
CA ARG A 108 -13.35 7.11 6.87
C ARG A 108 -12.31 6.05 7.27
N SER A 109 -11.53 5.58 6.30
CA SER A 109 -10.52 4.52 6.48
C SER A 109 -9.23 5.15 6.96
N THR A 110 -8.96 5.11 8.28
CA THR A 110 -7.80 5.74 8.92
C THR A 110 -6.58 4.81 9.01
N TYR A 111 -6.55 3.74 8.26
CA TYR A 111 -5.49 2.74 8.21
C TYR A 111 -4.82 2.70 6.83
N LEU A 112 -3.60 2.15 6.77
CA LEU A 112 -2.86 1.99 5.52
C LEU A 112 -3.57 1.04 4.55
N ILE A 113 -3.39 1.26 3.25
CA ILE A 113 -3.96 0.40 2.21
C ILE A 113 -3.21 -0.93 2.20
N SER A 114 -3.93 -2.02 2.41
CA SER A 114 -3.45 -3.40 2.28
C SER A 114 -3.99 -4.12 1.04
N GLN A 115 -5.04 -3.55 0.43
CA GLN A 115 -5.63 -4.04 -0.83
C GLN A 115 -5.80 -2.86 -1.78
N ALA A 116 -5.02 -2.86 -2.86
CA ALA A 116 -4.93 -1.76 -3.81
C ALA A 116 -5.46 -2.17 -5.19
N ASN A 117 -6.19 -1.26 -5.83
CA ASN A 117 -6.58 -1.38 -7.23
C ASN A 117 -5.43 -1.01 -8.17
N PHE A 118 -4.54 -0.13 -7.69
CA PHE A 118 -3.39 0.36 -8.44
C PHE A 118 -2.16 0.44 -7.55
N VAL A 119 -1.05 -0.11 -8.03
CA VAL A 119 0.27 0.04 -7.41
C VAL A 119 1.25 0.59 -8.45
N ALA A 120 1.97 1.64 -8.08
CA ALA A 120 3.09 2.13 -8.88
C ALA A 120 4.41 1.97 -8.12
N CYS A 121 5.46 1.55 -8.83
CA CYS A 121 6.81 1.49 -8.32
C CYS A 121 7.71 2.41 -9.15
N HIS A 122 8.17 3.50 -8.55
CA HIS A 122 9.00 4.49 -9.24
C HIS A 122 10.49 4.19 -9.17
N CYS A 123 10.93 3.33 -8.26
CA CYS A 123 12.33 2.92 -8.12
C CYS A 123 12.50 1.46 -8.53
N THR A 124 13.15 1.20 -9.66
CA THR A 124 13.35 -0.15 -10.22
C THR A 124 13.93 -1.13 -9.20
N ALA A 125 14.90 -0.69 -8.38
CA ALA A 125 15.55 -1.55 -7.39
C ALA A 125 14.59 -2.08 -6.29
N TYR A 126 13.44 -1.47 -6.10
CA TYR A 126 12.48 -1.87 -5.06
C TYR A 126 11.77 -3.18 -5.37
N ILE A 127 11.72 -3.58 -6.65
CA ILE A 127 11.12 -4.86 -7.04
C ILE A 127 11.83 -6.08 -6.41
N TYR A 128 13.09 -5.93 -6.02
CA TYR A 128 13.87 -6.98 -5.35
C TYR A 128 13.82 -6.90 -3.82
N LYS A 129 13.37 -5.76 -3.26
CA LYS A 129 13.44 -5.48 -1.83
C LYS A 129 12.08 -5.58 -1.13
N TYR A 130 11.02 -5.27 -1.85
CA TYR A 130 9.68 -5.15 -1.29
C TYR A 130 8.68 -5.99 -2.08
N ASN A 131 7.72 -6.56 -1.36
CA ASN A 131 6.69 -7.42 -1.95
C ASN A 131 5.42 -6.61 -2.31
N MET A 132 5.58 -5.56 -3.09
CA MET A 132 4.53 -4.58 -3.37
C MET A 132 3.39 -5.08 -4.24
N VAL A 133 3.64 -6.07 -5.10
CA VAL A 133 2.58 -6.60 -5.98
C VAL A 133 1.51 -7.38 -5.23
N GLN A 134 1.83 -7.93 -4.05
CA GLN A 134 0.87 -8.65 -3.21
C GLN A 134 -0.19 -7.73 -2.57
N ASP A 135 0.03 -6.43 -2.61
CA ASP A 135 -0.99 -5.46 -2.20
C ASP A 135 -2.11 -5.30 -3.24
N LEU A 136 -1.91 -5.76 -4.48
CA LEU A 136 -2.90 -5.65 -5.54
C LEU A 136 -4.03 -6.66 -5.38
N VAL A 137 -5.26 -6.17 -5.55
CA VAL A 137 -6.42 -7.06 -5.71
C VAL A 137 -6.37 -7.76 -7.08
N PRO A 138 -6.98 -8.94 -7.25
CA PRO A 138 -7.10 -9.58 -8.55
C PRO A 138 -7.69 -8.62 -9.61
N GLY A 139 -7.09 -8.59 -10.80
CA GLY A 139 -7.47 -7.66 -11.86
C GLY A 139 -6.95 -6.23 -11.68
N GLY A 140 -6.22 -5.95 -10.61
CA GLY A 140 -5.61 -4.65 -10.35
C GLY A 140 -4.54 -4.27 -11.37
N THR A 141 -3.99 -3.06 -11.23
CA THR A 141 -2.98 -2.52 -12.16
C THR A 141 -1.65 -2.29 -11.46
N PHE A 142 -0.58 -2.78 -12.06
CA PHE A 142 0.80 -2.53 -11.65
C PHE A 142 1.51 -1.67 -12.69
N LEU A 143 1.97 -0.48 -12.29
CA LEU A 143 2.81 0.39 -13.10
C LEU A 143 4.25 0.37 -12.58
N PHE A 144 5.18 -0.05 -13.41
CA PHE A 144 6.59 -0.19 -13.04
C PHE A 144 7.46 0.77 -13.84
N ASN A 145 8.13 1.71 -13.15
CA ASN A 145 9.10 2.59 -13.77
C ASN A 145 10.43 1.85 -13.94
N THR A 146 10.78 1.58 -15.18
CA THR A 146 12.02 0.87 -15.51
C THR A 146 12.48 1.21 -16.92
N GLN A 147 13.78 1.12 -17.15
CA GLN A 147 14.41 1.22 -18.47
C GLN A 147 14.53 -0.14 -19.17
N TRP A 148 14.09 -1.22 -18.54
CA TRP A 148 14.17 -2.56 -19.09
C TRP A 148 13.25 -2.70 -20.30
N SER A 149 13.76 -3.36 -21.34
CA SER A 149 12.94 -3.81 -22.46
C SER A 149 12.01 -4.95 -22.04
N VAL A 150 11.04 -5.28 -22.89
CA VAL A 150 10.12 -6.40 -22.64
C VAL A 150 10.87 -7.72 -22.48
N ASP A 151 11.92 -7.95 -23.28
CA ASP A 151 12.73 -9.16 -23.21
C ASP A 151 13.53 -9.24 -21.89
N GLU A 152 14.07 -8.11 -21.43
CA GLU A 152 14.77 -8.02 -20.15
C GLU A 152 13.85 -8.20 -18.93
N LEU A 153 12.55 -7.89 -19.05
CA LEU A 153 11.60 -8.10 -17.96
C LEU A 153 11.46 -9.57 -17.60
N ASP A 154 11.42 -10.47 -18.59
CA ASP A 154 11.32 -11.90 -18.32
C ASP A 154 12.54 -12.44 -17.57
N GLU A 155 13.70 -11.90 -17.86
CA GLU A 155 14.95 -12.29 -17.21
C GLU A 155 15.10 -11.68 -15.81
N LYS A 156 14.76 -10.39 -15.64
CA LYS A 156 15.07 -9.58 -14.46
C LYS A 156 13.98 -9.55 -13.41
N LEU A 157 12.70 -9.76 -13.79
CA LEU A 157 11.63 -9.76 -12.79
C LEU A 157 11.72 -10.98 -11.87
N PRO A 158 11.61 -10.79 -10.54
CA PRO A 158 11.58 -11.90 -9.59
C PRO A 158 10.46 -12.89 -9.92
N GLY A 159 10.73 -14.20 -9.82
CA GLY A 159 9.77 -15.25 -10.16
C GLY A 159 8.46 -15.16 -9.36
N GLN A 160 8.52 -14.73 -8.11
CA GLN A 160 7.34 -14.49 -7.28
C GLN A 160 6.45 -13.35 -7.80
N VAL A 161 7.06 -12.28 -8.34
CA VAL A 161 6.33 -11.15 -8.94
C VAL A 161 5.63 -11.62 -10.22
N LYS A 162 6.34 -12.32 -11.11
CA LYS A 162 5.76 -12.88 -12.33
C LYS A 162 4.58 -13.81 -12.05
N ARG A 163 4.75 -14.70 -11.07
CA ARG A 163 3.70 -15.63 -10.65
C ARG A 163 2.46 -14.89 -10.14
N TYR A 164 2.64 -13.92 -9.24
CA TYR A 164 1.52 -13.15 -8.69
C TYR A 164 0.75 -12.41 -9.79
N ILE A 165 1.46 -11.76 -10.72
CA ILE A 165 0.87 -11.06 -11.86
C ILE A 165 0.00 -12.02 -12.69
N ALA A 166 0.51 -13.21 -12.99
CA ALA A 166 -0.20 -14.19 -13.81
C ALA A 166 -1.40 -14.80 -13.08
N GLU A 167 -1.23 -15.23 -11.82
CA GLU A 167 -2.28 -15.89 -11.04
C GLU A 167 -3.46 -14.96 -10.70
N ASN A 168 -3.20 -13.65 -10.57
CA ASN A 168 -4.22 -12.66 -10.19
C ASN A 168 -4.68 -11.78 -11.36
N ASN A 169 -4.32 -12.10 -12.60
CA ASN A 169 -4.68 -11.33 -13.79
C ASN A 169 -4.36 -9.83 -13.66
N ILE A 170 -3.18 -9.50 -13.14
CA ILE A 170 -2.76 -8.11 -12.93
C ILE A 170 -2.45 -7.45 -14.28
N ASN A 171 -3.01 -6.27 -14.51
CA ASN A 171 -2.67 -5.44 -15.66
C ASN A 171 -1.29 -4.80 -15.43
N PHE A 172 -0.28 -5.32 -16.11
CA PHE A 172 1.10 -4.88 -15.92
C PHE A 172 1.53 -3.89 -17.00
N TYR A 173 1.98 -2.72 -16.58
CA TYR A 173 2.49 -1.65 -17.44
C TYR A 173 3.89 -1.23 -17.02
N ILE A 174 4.71 -0.87 -17.99
CA ILE A 174 6.04 -0.28 -17.77
C ILE A 174 6.10 1.12 -18.35
N ILE A 175 6.91 1.95 -17.76
CA ILE A 175 7.22 3.29 -18.23
C ILE A 175 8.71 3.59 -17.97
N ASP A 176 9.37 4.29 -18.90
CA ASP A 176 10.67 4.89 -18.68
C ASP A 176 10.48 6.38 -18.38
N GLY A 177 10.34 6.71 -17.10
CA GLY A 177 10.16 8.08 -16.62
C GLY A 177 11.45 8.89 -16.49
N VAL A 178 12.59 8.35 -16.94
CA VAL A 178 13.89 9.00 -16.91
C VAL A 178 14.21 9.68 -18.24
N LYS A 179 13.55 9.29 -19.32
CA LYS A 179 13.67 9.90 -20.64
C LYS A 179 12.91 11.19 -20.79
#